data_72cf4b0a1017d7534bc15f7f2b6022ad
#
_entry.id   72cf4b0a1017d7534bc15f7f2b6022ad
#
_cell.length_a   1.000
_cell.length_b   1.000
_cell.length_c   1.000
_cell.angle_alpha   90.00
_cell.angle_beta   90.00
_cell.angle_gamma   90.00
#
_symmetry.space_group_name_H-M   'P 1'
#
loop_
_entity.id
_entity.type
_entity.pdbx_description
1 polymer ?
#
loop_
_entity_poly.entity_id
_entity_poly.type
_entity_poly.pdbx_seq_one_letter_code
_entity_poly.pdbx_strand_id
1 'polypeptide(L)'
;MARDGESYLPFLQEIAAAEARLERRKEELSQMQNSEIRLGTFTSISRTYLPPRIQAFSARYPGVHFSMRQGEYDEIAQWLSDGRIDLGFTNLDADQPQERRLLYEDRMVAVLPRTHSLAHKAEIRLQDLIQEPFLMLDEGDFSVVRRAFEAEHLTPDVRYVVYDDYTILSMVQLGLGISMLYERVARGFEEQVALVPLHNAPKRRVALAWKNRDTLSYAARSFADFLLNEK
;
A
#
# COMPACT_ATOMS: atom_id res chain seq x y z
N MET A 1 30.34 -34.23 45.29
CA MET A 1 29.04 -33.61 45.03
C MET A 1 29.00 -32.46 44.00
N ALA A 2 30.13 -31.93 43.56
CA ALA A 2 30.16 -30.80 42.61
C ALA A 2 30.04 -31.21 41.11
N ARG A 3 30.47 -32.40 40.72
CA ARG A 3 30.53 -32.85 39.32
C ARG A 3 29.16 -33.17 38.71
N ASP A 4 28.21 -33.65 39.48
CA ASP A 4 26.89 -34.00 39.00
C ASP A 4 26.01 -32.74 38.78
N GLY A 5 26.21 -31.69 39.57
CA GLY A 5 25.52 -30.42 39.42
C GLY A 5 25.91 -29.67 38.14
N GLU A 6 27.15 -29.74 37.70
CA GLU A 6 27.63 -29.12 36.45
C GLU A 6 27.01 -29.80 35.20
N SER A 7 26.76 -31.12 35.26
CA SER A 7 26.17 -31.86 34.16
C SER A 7 24.69 -31.47 33.89
N TYR A 8 23.99 -30.94 34.90
CA TYR A 8 22.60 -30.49 34.79
C TYR A 8 22.47 -29.01 34.37
N LEU A 9 23.53 -28.23 34.47
CA LEU A 9 23.52 -26.80 34.22
C LEU A 9 23.00 -26.43 32.79
N PRO A 10 23.39 -27.12 31.70
CA PRO A 10 22.85 -26.84 30.37
C PRO A 10 21.33 -27.04 30.28
N PHE A 11 20.85 -28.12 30.88
CA PHE A 11 19.41 -28.40 30.90
C PHE A 11 18.61 -27.37 31.71
N LEU A 12 19.14 -26.92 32.84
CA LEU A 12 18.53 -25.85 33.64
C LEU A 12 18.49 -24.52 32.88
N GLN A 13 19.56 -24.23 32.12
CA GLN A 13 19.60 -23.04 31.26
C GLN A 13 18.58 -23.10 30.12
N GLU A 14 18.38 -24.26 29.50
CA GLU A 14 17.37 -24.47 28.49
C GLU A 14 15.93 -24.28 29.03
N ILE A 15 15.65 -24.83 30.22
CA ILE A 15 14.35 -24.66 30.90
C ILE A 15 14.11 -23.19 31.23
N ALA A 16 15.09 -22.50 31.81
CA ALA A 16 14.98 -21.07 32.13
C ALA A 16 14.78 -20.21 30.87
N ALA A 17 15.46 -20.54 29.78
CA ALA A 17 15.28 -19.86 28.51
C ALA A 17 13.90 -20.14 27.87
N ALA A 18 13.39 -21.37 28.04
CA ALA A 18 12.04 -21.72 27.57
C ALA A 18 10.96 -21.01 28.39
N GLU A 19 11.10 -20.93 29.70
CA GLU A 19 10.21 -20.18 30.59
C GLU A 19 10.19 -18.69 30.26
N ALA A 20 11.33 -18.07 30.08
CA ALA A 20 11.45 -16.67 29.67
C ALA A 20 10.81 -16.39 28.29
N ARG A 21 10.86 -17.36 27.36
CA ARG A 21 10.15 -17.26 26.06
C ARG A 21 8.64 -17.37 26.24
N LEU A 22 8.17 -18.24 27.13
CA LEU A 22 6.77 -18.42 27.43
C LEU A 22 6.16 -17.14 28.06
N GLU A 23 6.83 -16.58 29.06
CA GLU A 23 6.35 -15.34 29.71
C GLU A 23 6.31 -14.16 28.72
N ARG A 24 7.37 -13.98 27.91
CA ARG A 24 7.33 -12.99 26.81
C ARG A 24 6.14 -13.21 25.88
N ARG A 25 5.84 -14.47 25.51
CA ARG A 25 4.72 -14.79 24.64
C ARG A 25 3.36 -14.49 25.28
N LYS A 26 3.21 -14.71 26.58
CA LYS A 26 2.01 -14.33 27.34
C LYS A 26 1.81 -12.80 27.37
N GLU A 27 2.87 -12.05 27.64
CA GLU A 27 2.85 -10.59 27.62
C GLU A 27 2.47 -10.06 26.23
N GLU A 28 3.10 -10.58 25.17
CA GLU A 28 2.77 -10.26 23.78
C GLU A 28 1.29 -10.49 23.47
N LEU A 29 0.75 -11.66 23.82
CA LEU A 29 -0.65 -12.00 23.60
C LEU A 29 -1.59 -11.13 24.42
N SER A 30 -1.21 -10.77 25.65
CA SER A 30 -1.98 -9.85 26.49
C SER A 30 -2.04 -8.45 25.88
N GLN A 31 -0.95 -7.96 25.30
CA GLN A 31 -0.89 -6.66 24.62
C GLN A 31 -1.64 -6.64 23.28
N MET A 32 -1.99 -7.82 22.72
CA MET A 32 -2.83 -7.95 21.54
C MET A 32 -4.34 -7.97 21.85
N GLN A 33 -4.72 -8.18 23.12
CA GLN A 33 -6.14 -8.21 23.50
C GLN A 33 -6.73 -6.80 23.55
N ASN A 34 -7.83 -6.59 22.84
CA ASN A 34 -8.55 -5.30 22.77
C ASN A 34 -7.67 -4.12 22.30
N SER A 35 -6.66 -4.40 21.48
CA SER A 35 -5.84 -3.35 20.88
C SER A 35 -6.47 -2.83 19.61
N GLU A 36 -6.35 -1.53 19.35
CA GLU A 36 -6.73 -0.90 18.09
C GLU A 36 -5.48 -0.51 17.30
N ILE A 37 -5.49 -0.77 15.99
CA ILE A 37 -4.49 -0.29 15.03
C ILE A 37 -5.18 0.71 14.10
N ARG A 38 -4.74 1.96 14.15
CA ARG A 38 -5.29 3.07 13.35
C ARG A 38 -4.47 3.24 12.09
N LEU A 39 -5.11 3.05 10.93
CA LEU A 39 -4.47 3.06 9.62
C LEU A 39 -4.86 4.31 8.82
N GLY A 40 -3.88 5.00 8.24
CA GLY A 40 -4.08 6.00 7.20
C GLY A 40 -3.79 5.38 5.83
N THR A 41 -4.72 5.51 4.89
CA THR A 41 -4.65 4.81 3.62
C THR A 41 -5.29 5.63 2.50
N PHE A 42 -5.03 5.25 1.26
CA PHE A 42 -5.73 5.76 0.08
C PHE A 42 -6.50 4.63 -0.61
N THR A 43 -7.40 4.98 -1.50
CA THR A 43 -8.44 4.08 -2.03
C THR A 43 -7.89 2.75 -2.56
N SER A 44 -6.83 2.78 -3.35
CA SER A 44 -6.27 1.55 -3.95
C SER A 44 -5.71 0.58 -2.89
N ILE A 45 -5.13 1.09 -1.79
CA ILE A 45 -4.62 0.26 -0.70
C ILE A 45 -5.76 -0.33 0.12
N SER A 46 -6.74 0.49 0.49
CA SER A 46 -7.86 0.05 1.33
C SER A 46 -8.74 -1.00 0.64
N ARG A 47 -8.81 -0.99 -0.69
CA ARG A 47 -9.63 -1.95 -1.45
C ARG A 47 -8.89 -3.22 -1.86
N THR A 48 -7.62 -3.14 -2.20
CA THR A 48 -6.92 -4.27 -2.82
C THR A 48 -5.83 -4.88 -1.94
N TYR A 49 -5.06 -4.06 -1.24
CA TYR A 49 -3.90 -4.51 -0.48
C TYR A 49 -4.22 -4.92 0.96
N LEU A 50 -4.96 -4.08 1.68
CA LEU A 50 -5.22 -4.26 3.12
C LEU A 50 -6.20 -5.41 3.46
N PRO A 51 -7.34 -5.61 2.77
CA PRO A 51 -8.35 -6.55 3.23
C PRO A 51 -7.83 -7.97 3.46
N PRO A 52 -7.10 -8.62 2.53
CA PRO A 52 -6.59 -9.97 2.76
C PRO A 52 -5.55 -10.02 3.89
N ARG A 53 -4.78 -8.95 4.10
CA ARG A 53 -3.77 -8.83 5.15
C ARG A 53 -4.37 -8.65 6.53
N ILE A 54 -5.40 -7.82 6.63
CA ILE A 54 -6.19 -7.66 7.85
C ILE A 54 -6.85 -9.00 8.20
N GLN A 55 -7.44 -9.70 7.24
CA GLN A 55 -8.04 -11.01 7.45
C GLN A 55 -7.03 -12.02 8.01
N ALA A 56 -5.85 -12.12 7.38
CA ALA A 56 -4.80 -13.04 7.83
C ALA A 56 -4.25 -12.68 9.22
N PHE A 57 -4.07 -11.38 9.50
CA PHE A 57 -3.60 -10.91 10.81
C PHE A 57 -4.66 -11.12 11.89
N SER A 58 -5.94 -10.81 11.63
CA SER A 58 -7.04 -10.99 12.56
C SER A 58 -7.29 -12.48 12.88
N ALA A 59 -7.08 -13.37 11.92
CA ALA A 59 -7.15 -14.82 12.19
C ALA A 59 -6.08 -15.27 13.22
N ARG A 60 -4.92 -14.62 13.24
CA ARG A 60 -3.84 -14.89 14.20
C ARG A 60 -4.01 -14.15 15.53
N TYR A 61 -4.63 -12.97 15.49
CA TYR A 61 -4.79 -12.07 16.63
C TYR A 61 -6.23 -11.53 16.70
N PRO A 62 -7.20 -12.34 17.09
CA PRO A 62 -8.63 -12.00 17.03
C PRO A 62 -9.04 -10.85 17.97
N GLY A 63 -8.21 -10.50 18.95
CA GLY A 63 -8.44 -9.36 19.85
C GLY A 63 -7.98 -8.02 19.31
N VAL A 64 -7.41 -7.98 18.10
CA VAL A 64 -6.95 -6.72 17.46
C VAL A 64 -8.06 -6.16 16.58
N HIS A 65 -8.38 -4.88 16.78
CA HIS A 65 -9.32 -4.12 15.97
C HIS A 65 -8.56 -3.17 15.04
N PHE A 66 -9.18 -2.85 13.91
CA PHE A 66 -8.62 -1.92 12.94
C PHE A 66 -9.59 -0.78 12.70
N SER A 67 -9.08 0.45 12.71
CA SER A 67 -9.77 1.60 12.14
C SER A 67 -8.98 2.13 10.93
N MET A 68 -9.70 2.54 9.90
CA MET A 68 -9.08 3.03 8.66
C MET A 68 -9.62 4.42 8.33
N ARG A 69 -8.71 5.34 8.02
CA ARG A 69 -9.02 6.66 7.51
C ARG A 69 -8.40 6.80 6.12
N GLN A 70 -9.20 7.25 5.16
CA GLN A 70 -8.73 7.51 3.80
C GLN A 70 -8.43 8.99 3.60
N GLY A 71 -7.36 9.26 2.86
CA GLY A 71 -6.92 10.60 2.49
C GLY A 71 -5.75 10.56 1.52
N GLU A 72 -5.28 11.74 1.13
CA GLU A 72 -4.11 11.91 0.28
C GLU A 72 -2.81 11.80 1.10
N TYR A 73 -1.67 11.71 0.42
CA TYR A 73 -0.36 11.50 1.06
C TYR A 73 -0.04 12.54 2.13
N ASP A 74 -0.36 13.81 1.88
CA ASP A 74 -0.09 14.89 2.82
C ASP A 74 -0.99 14.84 4.06
N GLU A 75 -2.26 14.47 3.87
CA GLU A 75 -3.18 14.26 4.99
C GLU A 75 -2.72 13.08 5.86
N ILE A 76 -2.30 11.97 5.24
CA ILE A 76 -1.76 10.80 5.94
C ILE A 76 -0.50 11.17 6.72
N ALA A 77 0.42 11.95 6.12
CA ALA A 77 1.61 12.45 6.79
C ALA A 77 1.26 13.34 7.99
N GLN A 78 0.27 14.21 7.85
CA GLN A 78 -0.23 15.05 8.94
C GLN A 78 -0.84 14.21 10.06
N TRP A 79 -1.68 13.21 9.73
CA TRP A 79 -2.29 12.33 10.74
C TRP A 79 -1.27 11.50 11.51
N LEU A 80 -0.18 11.07 10.87
CA LEU A 80 0.96 10.42 11.54
C LEU A 80 1.65 11.38 12.50
N SER A 81 1.92 12.61 12.06
CA SER A 81 2.56 13.64 12.89
C SER A 81 1.74 13.98 14.11
N ASP A 82 0.42 14.11 13.96
CA ASP A 82 -0.55 14.39 15.01
C ASP A 82 -0.85 13.20 15.93
N GLY A 83 -0.39 11.99 15.58
CA GLY A 83 -0.70 10.75 16.31
C GLY A 83 -2.16 10.30 16.17
N ARG A 84 -2.87 10.75 15.12
CA ARG A 84 -4.25 10.32 14.81
C ARG A 84 -4.32 8.93 14.22
N ILE A 85 -3.24 8.48 13.60
CA ILE A 85 -3.03 7.13 13.07
C ILE A 85 -1.69 6.58 13.54
N ASP A 86 -1.57 5.26 13.58
CA ASP A 86 -0.36 4.56 14.00
C ASP A 86 0.54 4.24 12.80
N LEU A 87 -0.07 3.77 11.71
CA LEU A 87 0.60 3.40 10.47
C LEU A 87 -0.08 4.10 9.29
N GLY A 88 0.70 4.59 8.36
CA GLY A 88 0.23 5.25 7.15
C GLY A 88 0.80 4.59 5.90
N PHE A 89 0.02 4.57 4.82
CA PHE A 89 0.52 4.20 3.50
C PHE A 89 0.83 5.46 2.72
N THR A 90 1.97 5.47 2.04
CA THR A 90 2.46 6.64 1.30
C THR A 90 3.30 6.23 0.11
N ASN A 91 3.76 7.19 -0.67
CA ASN A 91 4.80 6.97 -1.68
C ASN A 91 6.17 7.17 -1.04
N LEU A 92 7.08 6.22 -1.24
CA LEU A 92 8.45 6.29 -0.70
C LEU A 92 9.22 7.52 -1.20
N ASP A 93 8.88 7.99 -2.41
CA ASP A 93 9.55 9.13 -3.06
C ASP A 93 8.94 10.50 -2.67
N ALA A 94 7.85 10.53 -1.90
CA ALA A 94 7.30 11.77 -1.38
C ALA A 94 8.26 12.42 -0.38
N ASP A 95 8.36 13.74 -0.39
CA ASP A 95 9.18 14.49 0.58
C ASP A 95 8.41 14.66 1.90
N GLN A 96 8.56 13.68 2.78
CA GLN A 96 7.83 13.61 4.06
C GLN A 96 8.79 13.21 5.18
N PRO A 97 8.63 13.74 6.41
CA PRO A 97 9.59 13.54 7.51
C PRO A 97 9.46 12.18 8.22
N GLN A 98 8.40 11.39 7.95
CA GLN A 98 8.13 10.13 8.65
C GLN A 98 9.13 9.04 8.28
N GLU A 99 9.40 8.12 9.20
CA GLU A 99 10.09 6.87 8.88
C GLU A 99 9.25 6.04 7.92
N ARG A 100 9.90 5.50 6.87
CA ARG A 100 9.21 4.76 5.80
C ARG A 100 9.98 3.51 5.43
N ARG A 101 9.24 2.46 5.06
CA ARG A 101 9.77 1.22 4.50
C ARG A 101 8.99 0.83 3.25
N LEU A 102 9.73 0.50 2.20
CA LEU A 102 9.14 0.02 0.94
C LEU A 102 8.33 -1.27 1.19
N LEU A 103 7.11 -1.28 0.69
CA LEU A 103 6.26 -2.48 0.63
C LEU A 103 6.36 -3.14 -0.75
N TYR A 104 6.08 -2.39 -1.81
CA TYR A 104 6.16 -2.87 -3.19
C TYR A 104 6.22 -1.71 -4.20
N GLU A 105 6.63 -2.03 -5.41
CA GLU A 105 6.47 -1.15 -6.57
C GLU A 105 5.17 -1.47 -7.30
N ASP A 106 4.50 -0.44 -7.81
CA ASP A 106 3.27 -0.53 -8.60
C ASP A 106 3.45 0.28 -9.88
N ARG A 107 3.35 -0.38 -11.03
CA ARG A 107 3.50 0.26 -12.33
C ARG A 107 2.16 0.71 -12.87
N MET A 108 2.17 1.73 -13.71
CA MET A 108 0.98 2.18 -14.43
C MET A 108 0.76 1.37 -15.70
N VAL A 109 -0.50 1.23 -16.06
CA VAL A 109 -0.96 0.70 -17.36
C VAL A 109 -1.92 1.71 -17.99
N ALA A 110 -2.01 1.72 -19.31
CA ALA A 110 -3.07 2.44 -19.98
C ALA A 110 -4.39 1.69 -19.80
N VAL A 111 -5.44 2.46 -19.52
CA VAL A 111 -6.81 1.97 -19.34
C VAL A 111 -7.65 2.53 -20.47
N LEU A 112 -8.16 1.66 -21.33
CA LEU A 112 -8.82 2.00 -22.57
C LEU A 112 -10.20 1.34 -22.64
N PRO A 113 -11.18 1.93 -23.37
CA PRO A 113 -12.38 1.18 -23.76
C PRO A 113 -11.98 -0.08 -24.52
N ARG A 114 -12.68 -1.19 -24.32
CA ARG A 114 -12.35 -2.48 -24.99
C ARG A 114 -12.40 -2.39 -26.52
N THR A 115 -13.16 -1.45 -27.06
CA THR A 115 -13.31 -1.20 -28.49
C THR A 115 -12.27 -0.26 -29.08
N HIS A 116 -11.36 0.27 -28.23
CA HIS A 116 -10.35 1.23 -28.64
C HIS A 116 -9.31 0.61 -29.58
N SER A 117 -8.83 1.36 -30.56
CA SER A 117 -7.85 0.88 -31.57
C SER A 117 -6.54 0.38 -30.95
N LEU A 118 -6.14 0.96 -29.81
CA LEU A 118 -4.93 0.59 -29.09
C LEU A 118 -5.14 -0.61 -28.13
N ALA A 119 -6.39 -1.06 -27.89
CA ALA A 119 -6.71 -2.07 -26.88
C ALA A 119 -6.04 -3.44 -27.13
N HIS A 120 -5.66 -3.72 -28.37
CA HIS A 120 -5.05 -5.00 -28.75
C HIS A 120 -3.52 -4.93 -28.92
N LYS A 121 -2.90 -3.77 -28.67
CA LYS A 121 -1.45 -3.65 -28.74
C LYS A 121 -0.79 -4.32 -27.53
N ALA A 122 0.37 -4.97 -27.76
CA ALA A 122 1.15 -5.59 -26.71
C ALA A 122 1.75 -4.54 -25.74
N GLU A 123 2.06 -3.36 -26.24
CA GLU A 123 2.62 -2.23 -25.50
C GLU A 123 2.34 -0.93 -26.26
N ILE A 124 2.16 0.18 -25.56
CA ILE A 124 2.00 1.52 -26.13
C ILE A 124 2.90 2.51 -25.40
N ARG A 125 3.10 3.69 -26.00
CA ARG A 125 3.88 4.79 -25.44
C ARG A 125 2.98 5.93 -24.98
N LEU A 126 3.48 6.81 -24.10
CA LEU A 126 2.73 7.99 -23.65
C LEU A 126 2.29 8.89 -24.83
N GLN A 127 3.12 9.01 -25.85
CA GLN A 127 2.78 9.75 -27.07
C GLN A 127 1.58 9.20 -27.85
N ASP A 128 1.23 7.91 -27.67
CA ASP A 128 0.04 7.31 -28.30
C ASP A 128 -1.26 7.77 -27.62
N LEU A 129 -1.16 8.35 -26.41
CA LEU A 129 -2.30 8.76 -25.58
C LEU A 129 -2.68 10.24 -25.72
N ILE A 130 -1.79 11.10 -26.25
CA ILE A 130 -1.97 12.56 -26.23
C ILE A 130 -3.09 13.08 -27.16
N GLN A 131 -3.50 12.29 -28.14
CA GLN A 131 -4.56 12.67 -29.10
C GLN A 131 -5.96 12.23 -28.66
N GLU A 132 -6.05 11.52 -27.56
CA GLU A 132 -7.29 10.95 -27.05
C GLU A 132 -7.83 11.77 -25.86
N PRO A 133 -9.16 11.86 -25.69
CA PRO A 133 -9.74 12.46 -24.48
C PRO A 133 -9.19 11.75 -23.25
N PHE A 134 -8.51 12.48 -22.38
CA PHE A 134 -7.81 11.90 -21.23
C PHE A 134 -8.53 12.20 -19.90
N LEU A 135 -8.69 11.15 -19.07
CA LEU A 135 -9.16 11.26 -17.69
C LEU A 135 -7.93 11.25 -16.79
N MET A 136 -7.63 12.37 -16.16
CA MET A 136 -6.48 12.55 -15.28
C MET A 136 -6.84 12.12 -13.86
N LEU A 137 -6.09 11.16 -13.32
CA LEU A 137 -6.13 10.88 -11.88
C LEU A 137 -5.45 12.04 -11.14
N ASP A 138 -6.16 12.66 -10.22
CA ASP A 138 -5.61 13.69 -9.35
C ASP A 138 -5.09 13.05 -8.05
N GLU A 139 -3.78 13.03 -7.92
CA GLU A 139 -3.04 12.56 -6.75
C GLU A 139 -2.41 13.75 -6.00
N GLY A 140 -2.98 14.94 -6.14
CA GLY A 140 -2.42 16.18 -5.58
C GLY A 140 -1.07 16.56 -6.24
N ASP A 141 -0.20 17.17 -5.47
CA ASP A 141 1.10 17.67 -5.96
C ASP A 141 2.07 16.56 -6.38
N PHE A 142 1.80 15.32 -5.99
CA PHE A 142 2.64 14.15 -6.30
C PHE A 142 2.10 13.28 -7.44
N SER A 143 1.33 13.83 -8.37
CA SER A 143 0.76 13.05 -9.48
C SER A 143 1.84 12.40 -10.35
N VAL A 144 1.89 11.07 -10.32
CA VAL A 144 2.81 10.26 -11.14
C VAL A 144 2.46 10.40 -12.62
N VAL A 145 1.16 10.47 -12.95
CA VAL A 145 0.68 10.63 -14.34
C VAL A 145 1.17 11.96 -14.92
N ARG A 146 0.95 13.06 -14.21
CA ARG A 146 1.37 14.40 -14.63
C ARG A 146 2.87 14.46 -14.87
N ARG A 147 3.66 14.00 -13.91
CA ARG A 147 5.14 13.97 -14.01
C ARG A 147 5.63 13.11 -15.18
N ALA A 148 4.94 12.02 -15.49
CA ALA A 148 5.32 11.17 -16.60
C ALA A 148 5.18 11.90 -17.96
N PHE A 149 4.07 12.60 -18.18
CA PHE A 149 3.89 13.42 -19.39
C PHE A 149 4.86 14.59 -19.44
N GLU A 150 5.09 15.30 -18.34
CA GLU A 150 6.04 16.41 -18.23
C GLU A 150 7.47 15.97 -18.57
N ALA A 151 7.90 14.81 -18.08
CA ALA A 151 9.23 14.26 -18.33
C ALA A 151 9.50 13.96 -19.82
N GLU A 152 8.46 13.62 -20.59
CA GLU A 152 8.52 13.41 -22.03
C GLU A 152 8.13 14.67 -22.84
N HIS A 153 7.90 15.82 -22.18
CA HIS A 153 7.42 17.05 -22.80
C HIS A 153 6.13 16.88 -23.61
N LEU A 154 5.23 16.03 -23.11
CA LEU A 154 3.95 15.73 -23.72
C LEU A 154 2.81 16.44 -22.96
N THR A 155 1.76 16.79 -23.70
CA THR A 155 0.56 17.43 -23.14
C THR A 155 -0.67 16.61 -23.55
N PRO A 156 -1.29 15.83 -22.64
CA PRO A 156 -2.50 15.08 -22.94
C PRO A 156 -3.72 16.00 -23.04
N ASP A 157 -4.74 15.60 -23.83
CA ASP A 157 -6.04 16.30 -23.93
C ASP A 157 -6.91 15.99 -22.68
N VAL A 158 -6.60 16.61 -21.55
CA VAL A 158 -7.30 16.37 -20.29
C VAL A 158 -8.73 16.92 -20.35
N ARG A 159 -9.73 16.02 -20.38
CA ARG A 159 -11.15 16.37 -20.37
C ARG A 159 -11.76 16.29 -18.98
N TYR A 160 -11.26 15.42 -18.13
CA TYR A 160 -11.78 15.21 -16.79
C TYR A 160 -10.61 15.07 -15.81
N VAL A 161 -10.77 15.63 -14.60
CA VAL A 161 -9.87 15.45 -13.46
C VAL A 161 -10.67 14.74 -12.39
N VAL A 162 -10.20 13.59 -11.95
CA VAL A 162 -10.93 12.67 -11.08
C VAL A 162 -10.04 12.17 -9.96
N TYR A 163 -10.54 12.17 -8.74
CA TYR A 163 -9.78 11.78 -7.52
C TYR A 163 -9.87 10.28 -7.21
N ASP A 164 -10.78 9.55 -7.83
CA ASP A 164 -11.02 8.14 -7.54
C ASP A 164 -10.79 7.25 -8.76
N ASP A 165 -9.88 6.31 -8.61
CA ASP A 165 -9.49 5.33 -9.64
C ASP A 165 -10.70 4.57 -10.23
N TYR A 166 -11.65 4.19 -9.38
CA TYR A 166 -12.80 3.36 -9.79
C TYR A 166 -13.85 4.16 -10.56
N THR A 167 -13.95 5.46 -10.27
CA THR A 167 -14.72 6.40 -11.09
C THR A 167 -14.10 6.50 -12.47
N ILE A 168 -12.77 6.59 -12.59
CA ILE A 168 -12.07 6.58 -13.88
C ILE A 168 -12.36 5.28 -14.65
N LEU A 169 -12.25 4.11 -14.01
CA LEU A 169 -12.55 2.82 -14.64
C LEU A 169 -13.98 2.79 -15.22
N SER A 170 -14.96 3.29 -14.48
CA SER A 170 -16.36 3.39 -14.93
C SER A 170 -16.53 4.35 -16.10
N MET A 171 -15.85 5.50 -16.08
CA MET A 171 -15.89 6.49 -17.15
C MET A 171 -15.23 5.97 -18.44
N VAL A 172 -14.10 5.27 -18.31
CA VAL A 172 -13.43 4.62 -19.45
C VAL A 172 -14.31 3.52 -20.05
N GLN A 173 -14.94 2.69 -19.22
CA GLN A 173 -15.90 1.67 -19.67
C GLN A 173 -17.02 2.27 -20.52
N LEU A 174 -17.51 3.46 -20.17
CA LEU A 174 -18.55 4.20 -20.90
C LEU A 174 -18.01 4.93 -22.15
N GLY A 175 -16.72 4.87 -22.44
CA GLY A 175 -16.12 5.49 -23.61
C GLY A 175 -15.94 7.01 -23.52
N LEU A 176 -15.91 7.58 -22.30
CA LEU A 176 -15.72 9.03 -22.09
C LEU A 176 -14.28 9.47 -22.35
N GLY A 177 -13.34 8.54 -22.49
CA GLY A 177 -11.94 8.78 -22.77
C GLY A 177 -11.07 7.62 -22.34
N ILE A 178 -9.78 7.87 -22.24
CA ILE A 178 -8.76 6.92 -21.78
C ILE A 178 -8.07 7.43 -20.52
N SER A 179 -7.33 6.57 -19.84
CA SER A 179 -6.57 6.97 -18.65
C SER A 179 -5.31 6.14 -18.45
N MET A 180 -4.55 6.47 -17.43
CA MET A 180 -3.48 5.67 -16.87
C MET A 180 -3.77 5.42 -15.39
N LEU A 181 -3.78 4.16 -14.98
CA LEU A 181 -3.97 3.77 -13.58
C LEU A 181 -2.90 2.75 -13.16
N TYR A 182 -2.72 2.60 -11.86
CA TYR A 182 -1.85 1.56 -11.33
C TYR A 182 -2.40 0.17 -11.63
N GLU A 183 -1.55 -0.73 -12.08
CA GLU A 183 -1.95 -2.07 -12.51
C GLU A 183 -2.73 -2.83 -11.43
N ARG A 184 -2.32 -2.70 -10.15
CA ARG A 184 -3.02 -3.36 -9.03
C ARG A 184 -4.43 -2.87 -8.83
N VAL A 185 -4.70 -1.60 -9.12
CA VAL A 185 -6.05 -1.01 -9.06
C VAL A 185 -6.93 -1.55 -10.17
N ALA A 186 -6.36 -1.61 -11.38
CA ALA A 186 -7.10 -1.97 -12.58
C ALA A 186 -7.35 -3.49 -12.71
N ARG A 187 -6.58 -4.33 -11.99
CA ARG A 187 -6.82 -5.78 -11.94
C ARG A 187 -8.22 -6.11 -11.45
N GLY A 188 -8.86 -7.06 -12.14
CA GLY A 188 -10.25 -7.46 -11.89
C GLY A 188 -11.28 -6.66 -12.70
N PHE A 189 -10.83 -5.71 -13.54
CA PHE A 189 -11.68 -4.93 -14.45
C PHE A 189 -11.44 -5.25 -15.93
N GLU A 190 -10.69 -6.31 -16.24
CA GLU A 190 -10.31 -6.69 -17.61
C GLU A 190 -11.51 -7.06 -18.48
N GLU A 191 -12.64 -7.40 -17.87
CA GLU A 191 -13.91 -7.61 -18.60
C GLU A 191 -14.58 -6.30 -19.00
N GLN A 192 -14.33 -5.20 -18.29
CA GLN A 192 -14.94 -3.90 -18.50
C GLN A 192 -14.09 -2.96 -19.36
N VAL A 193 -12.76 -3.01 -19.19
CA VAL A 193 -11.79 -2.15 -19.86
C VAL A 193 -10.62 -2.97 -20.40
N ALA A 194 -9.90 -2.42 -21.37
CA ALA A 194 -8.62 -2.99 -21.81
C ALA A 194 -7.47 -2.38 -21.01
N LEU A 195 -6.60 -3.23 -20.49
CA LEU A 195 -5.38 -2.85 -19.79
C LEU A 195 -4.18 -3.08 -20.73
N VAL A 196 -3.52 -2.02 -21.16
CA VAL A 196 -2.41 -2.12 -22.11
C VAL A 196 -1.12 -1.66 -21.41
N PRO A 197 -0.06 -2.49 -21.43
CA PRO A 197 1.24 -2.12 -20.89
C PRO A 197 1.79 -0.85 -21.51
N LEU A 198 2.47 -0.02 -20.70
CA LEU A 198 3.15 1.17 -21.15
C LEU A 198 4.66 0.92 -21.28
N HIS A 199 5.24 1.35 -22.39
CA HIS A 199 6.68 1.39 -22.55
C HIS A 199 7.29 2.35 -21.53
N ASN A 200 8.31 1.92 -20.79
CA ASN A 200 8.89 2.68 -19.67
C ASN A 200 7.81 3.14 -18.66
N ALA A 201 6.88 2.24 -18.33
CA ALA A 201 5.74 2.54 -17.46
C ALA A 201 6.14 3.33 -16.20
N PRO A 202 5.48 4.47 -15.93
CA PRO A 202 5.66 5.17 -14.67
C PRO A 202 5.32 4.25 -13.49
N LYS A 203 6.01 4.46 -12.37
CA LYS A 203 5.86 3.62 -11.17
C LYS A 203 5.70 4.49 -9.95
N ARG A 204 5.00 3.97 -8.96
CA ARG A 204 5.07 4.45 -7.58
C ARG A 204 5.73 3.39 -6.69
N ARG A 205 6.41 3.84 -5.66
CA ARG A 205 6.96 2.98 -4.62
C ARG A 205 6.11 3.11 -3.37
N VAL A 206 5.19 2.17 -3.19
CA VAL A 206 4.29 2.17 -2.02
C VAL A 206 5.07 1.79 -0.79
N ALA A 207 4.98 2.62 0.24
CA ALA A 207 5.67 2.46 1.51
C ALA A 207 4.69 2.46 2.68
N LEU A 208 5.06 1.74 3.73
CA LEU A 208 4.49 1.86 5.05
C LEU A 208 5.27 2.91 5.84
N ALA A 209 4.56 3.82 6.48
CA ALA A 209 5.11 4.93 7.24
C ALA A 209 4.59 4.95 8.68
N TRP A 210 5.39 5.48 9.59
CA TRP A 210 5.05 5.75 10.99
C TRP A 210 5.85 6.94 11.51
N LYS A 211 5.37 7.57 12.59
CA LYS A 211 6.05 8.72 13.18
C LYS A 211 7.38 8.33 13.82
N ASN A 212 7.36 7.32 14.67
CA ASN A 212 8.52 6.74 15.33
C ASN A 212 8.17 5.30 15.71
N ARG A 213 9.04 4.35 15.31
CA ARG A 213 8.82 2.92 15.53
C ARG A 213 8.77 2.54 17.02
N ASP A 214 9.58 3.20 17.85
CA ASP A 214 9.68 2.88 19.28
C ASP A 214 8.43 3.29 20.07
N THR A 215 7.65 4.24 19.55
CA THR A 215 6.40 4.70 20.17
C THR A 215 5.16 3.95 19.69
N LEU A 216 5.30 3.07 18.69
CA LEU A 216 4.20 2.23 18.25
C LEU A 216 3.79 1.24 19.35
N SER A 217 2.48 1.02 19.47
CA SER A 217 1.97 -0.08 20.29
C SER A 217 2.52 -1.42 19.80
N TYR A 218 2.53 -2.43 20.68
CA TYR A 218 2.97 -3.78 20.28
C TYR A 218 2.15 -4.32 19.09
N ALA A 219 0.84 -4.10 19.09
CA ALA A 219 -0.04 -4.52 18.00
C ALA A 219 0.30 -3.81 16.68
N ALA A 220 0.46 -2.49 16.69
CA ALA A 220 0.81 -1.73 15.48
C ALA A 220 2.19 -2.11 14.94
N ARG A 221 3.17 -2.32 15.83
CA ARG A 221 4.52 -2.79 15.45
C ARG A 221 4.49 -4.19 14.83
N SER A 222 3.73 -5.12 15.46
CA SER A 222 3.58 -6.49 14.96
C SER A 222 2.88 -6.53 13.60
N PHE A 223 1.89 -5.66 13.38
CA PHE A 223 1.24 -5.55 12.07
C PHE A 223 2.16 -4.94 11.02
N ALA A 224 2.95 -3.92 11.38
CA ALA A 224 3.97 -3.37 10.49
C ALA A 224 4.99 -4.43 10.07
N ASP A 225 5.50 -5.22 11.03
CA ASP A 225 6.42 -6.33 10.75
C ASP A 225 5.77 -7.42 9.88
N PHE A 226 4.50 -7.74 10.13
CA PHE A 226 3.73 -8.66 9.30
C PHE A 226 3.67 -8.18 7.84
N LEU A 227 3.31 -6.92 7.61
CA LEU A 227 3.24 -6.34 6.26
C LEU A 227 4.59 -6.30 5.54
N LEU A 228 5.68 -6.01 6.26
CA LEU A 228 7.02 -5.89 5.69
C LEU A 228 7.68 -7.25 5.39
N ASN A 229 7.25 -8.32 6.06
CA ASN A 229 7.80 -9.68 5.88
C ASN A 229 6.98 -10.54 4.92
N GLU A 230 5.82 -10.08 4.48
CA GLU A 230 5.04 -10.72 3.41
C GLU A 230 5.73 -10.45 2.06
N LYS A 231 6.35 -11.49 1.50
CA LYS A 231 6.94 -11.48 0.14
C LYS A 231 5.95 -12.00 -0.89
#